data_68addfbbb2f8351984e3ff3415312092
#
_entry.id   68addfbbb2f8351984e3ff3415312092
#
_cell.length_a   1.000
_cell.length_b   1.000
_cell.length_c   1.000
_cell.angle_alpha   90.00
_cell.angle_beta   90.00
_cell.angle_gamma   90.00
#
_symmetry.space_group_name_H-M   'P 1'
#
loop_
_entity.id
_entity.type
_entity.pdbx_description
1 polymer ?
#
loop_
_entity_poly.entity_id
_entity_poly.type
_entity_poly.pdbx_seq_one_letter_code
_entity_poly.pdbx_strand_id
1 'polypeptide(L)'
;MSGSASRFLFEHQILRKYRAEYYYDKKIGYIFVRQPHWQDEAYSETISSLDTGILTRNLSNIDTISECLSNNSHHSFIKGVDLGAGYGLFVRGMRDIGIDFYWSDKYSENLLARGFEANSGEHDIAVAFEVLEHLSNPVDFLQDSYSKFRFHTCFFSASCFDEQNLPDTDWWYFAFEGGQHISFFSRRALLWMAEQLEMRLWHIKGDVFAFSKLEWKPADNIQVKLWRRIRNRVGRMLLPQQPTLREALTWSDHIKIRDKLRNDSGGAV
;
A
#
# COMPACT_ATOMS: atom_id res chain seq x y z
N MET A 1 -8.38 17.48 3.72
CA MET A 1 -8.45 16.94 5.09
C MET A 1 -7.99 17.89 6.20
N SER A 2 -7.25 18.96 5.96
CA SER A 2 -6.73 19.87 6.99
C SER A 2 -7.80 20.84 7.49
N GLY A 3 -8.41 20.55 8.63
CA GLY A 3 -9.37 21.42 9.32
C GLY A 3 -8.75 22.22 10.49
N SER A 4 -9.41 23.25 10.96
CA SER A 4 -8.97 24.25 11.96
C SER A 4 -8.66 23.71 13.38
N ALA A 5 -8.59 22.42 13.61
CA ALA A 5 -8.37 21.76 14.91
C ALA A 5 -7.14 20.86 14.97
N SER A 6 -6.19 21.01 14.06
CA SER A 6 -4.96 20.19 14.06
C SER A 6 -3.94 20.70 15.08
N ARG A 7 -3.33 19.79 15.85
CA ARG A 7 -2.28 20.04 16.81
C ARG A 7 -0.92 19.74 16.18
N PHE A 8 0.04 20.65 16.33
CA PHE A 8 1.44 20.35 16.04
C PHE A 8 1.93 19.17 16.90
N LEU A 9 2.62 18.21 16.28
CA LEU A 9 3.22 17.07 16.95
C LEU A 9 4.74 17.26 17.11
N PHE A 10 5.44 17.32 16.01
CA PHE A 10 6.88 17.47 15.96
C PHE A 10 7.32 18.00 14.59
N GLU A 11 8.58 18.41 14.53
CA GLU A 11 9.32 18.70 13.30
C GLU A 11 10.40 17.64 13.08
N HIS A 12 10.60 17.21 11.86
CA HIS A 12 11.68 16.29 11.51
C HIS A 12 12.34 16.65 10.18
N GLN A 13 13.59 16.25 10.00
CA GLN A 13 14.32 16.45 8.74
C GLN A 13 13.95 15.34 7.74
N ILE A 14 13.53 15.74 6.53
CA ILE A 14 13.16 14.87 5.43
C ILE A 14 14.22 14.93 4.33
N LEU A 15 14.53 13.78 3.69
CA LEU A 15 15.57 13.68 2.66
C LEU A 15 16.91 14.28 3.12
N ARG A 16 17.12 14.38 4.45
CA ARG A 16 18.26 15.04 5.11
C ARG A 16 18.47 16.52 4.72
N LYS A 17 17.48 17.15 4.14
CA LYS A 17 17.56 18.48 3.53
C LYS A 17 16.42 19.39 3.95
N TYR A 18 15.20 18.86 4.01
CA TYR A 18 14.01 19.66 4.23
C TYR A 18 13.51 19.51 5.66
N ARG A 19 12.93 20.56 6.22
CA ARG A 19 12.18 20.51 7.48
C ARG A 19 10.72 20.25 7.19
N ALA A 20 10.14 19.26 7.87
CA ALA A 20 8.74 18.88 7.77
C ALA A 20 8.04 19.00 9.12
N GLU A 21 6.92 19.65 9.14
CA GLU A 21 6.06 19.76 10.31
C GLU A 21 4.93 18.75 10.25
N TYR A 22 4.82 17.94 11.28
CA TYR A 22 3.79 16.91 11.44
C TYR A 22 2.68 17.41 12.35
N TYR A 23 1.45 17.24 11.91
CA TYR A 23 0.24 17.70 12.62
C TYR A 23 -0.72 16.54 12.83
N TYR A 24 -1.41 16.54 13.94
CA TYR A 24 -2.45 15.57 14.26
C TYR A 24 -3.82 16.24 14.29
N ASP A 25 -4.73 15.75 13.47
CA ASP A 25 -6.14 16.09 13.54
C ASP A 25 -6.85 15.12 14.50
N LYS A 26 -7.10 15.58 15.73
CA LYS A 26 -7.75 14.78 16.77
C LYS A 26 -9.19 14.40 16.41
N LYS A 27 -9.87 15.19 15.57
CA LYS A 27 -11.28 14.95 15.21
C LYS A 27 -11.43 13.68 14.39
N ILE A 28 -10.53 13.44 13.45
CA ILE A 28 -10.58 12.30 12.55
C ILE A 28 -9.53 11.22 12.83
N GLY A 29 -8.55 11.49 13.69
CA GLY A 29 -7.47 10.53 14.00
C GLY A 29 -6.42 10.42 12.88
N TYR A 30 -5.95 11.56 12.36
CA TYR A 30 -5.13 11.65 11.18
C TYR A 30 -3.87 12.46 11.44
N ILE A 31 -2.70 11.90 11.12
CA ILE A 31 -1.44 12.64 11.14
C ILE A 31 -1.07 12.98 9.68
N PHE A 32 -0.62 14.21 9.48
CA PHE A 32 -0.26 14.68 8.14
C PHE A 32 0.89 15.68 8.19
N VAL A 33 1.59 15.78 7.07
CA VAL A 33 2.62 16.78 6.85
C VAL A 33 1.98 18.03 6.23
N ARG A 34 2.30 19.20 6.82
CA ARG A 34 1.86 20.48 6.25
C ARG A 34 2.82 20.91 5.15
N GLN A 35 2.28 21.16 3.94
CA GLN A 35 3.03 21.68 2.78
C GLN A 35 4.28 20.86 2.41
N PRO A 36 4.14 19.61 1.96
CA PRO A 36 5.25 18.75 1.58
C PRO A 36 5.85 19.19 0.23
N HIS A 37 6.61 20.29 0.23
CA HIS A 37 7.14 20.96 -0.97
C HIS A 37 8.32 20.21 -1.64
N TRP A 38 8.80 19.13 -1.04
CA TRP A 38 9.89 18.29 -1.56
C TRP A 38 9.40 17.08 -2.37
N GLN A 39 8.09 16.92 -2.56
CA GLN A 39 7.53 15.71 -3.19
C GLN A 39 8.11 15.45 -4.58
N ASP A 40 8.35 16.48 -5.40
CA ASP A 40 8.95 16.30 -6.73
C ASP A 40 10.35 15.65 -6.64
N GLU A 41 11.14 15.99 -5.61
CA GLU A 41 12.44 15.37 -5.36
C GLU A 41 12.29 13.95 -4.80
N ALA A 42 11.35 13.73 -3.89
CA ALA A 42 11.06 12.41 -3.32
C ALA A 42 10.57 11.39 -4.37
N TYR A 43 10.00 11.88 -5.47
CA TYR A 43 9.54 11.05 -6.60
C TYR A 43 10.45 11.13 -7.82
N SER A 44 11.65 11.67 -7.71
CA SER A 44 12.65 11.64 -8.79
C SER A 44 12.99 10.20 -9.20
N GLU A 45 12.89 9.26 -8.27
CA GLU A 45 12.87 7.82 -8.52
C GLU A 45 11.54 7.24 -8.07
N THR A 46 10.84 6.52 -8.94
CA THR A 46 9.52 5.94 -8.64
C THR A 46 9.56 4.96 -7.47
N ILE A 47 10.64 4.18 -7.37
CA ILE A 47 10.88 3.22 -6.30
C ILE A 47 12.11 3.68 -5.52
N SER A 48 11.93 3.98 -4.24
CA SER A 48 13.04 4.30 -3.35
C SER A 48 14.02 3.13 -3.26
N SER A 49 15.31 3.40 -3.25
CA SER A 49 16.36 2.39 -2.98
C SER A 49 16.21 1.73 -1.61
N LEU A 50 15.47 2.35 -0.69
CA LEU A 50 15.12 1.80 0.63
C LEU A 50 13.97 0.78 0.55
N ASP A 51 13.23 0.72 -0.55
CA ASP A 51 12.13 -0.21 -0.72
C ASP A 51 12.58 -1.60 -1.14
N THR A 52 13.33 -2.25 -0.28
CA THR A 52 13.83 -3.62 -0.48
C THR A 52 12.73 -4.69 -0.37
N GLY A 53 11.54 -4.31 0.10
CA GLY A 53 10.40 -5.20 0.34
C GLY A 53 9.39 -5.29 -0.80
N ILE A 54 9.53 -4.51 -1.86
CA ILE A 54 8.53 -4.34 -2.92
C ILE A 54 8.05 -5.67 -3.51
N LEU A 55 8.95 -6.59 -3.83
CA LEU A 55 8.58 -7.88 -4.41
C LEU A 55 7.79 -8.74 -3.43
N THR A 56 8.26 -8.84 -2.17
CA THR A 56 7.60 -9.64 -1.12
C THR A 56 6.20 -9.09 -0.82
N ARG A 57 6.04 -7.77 -0.74
CA ARG A 57 4.73 -7.14 -0.53
C ARG A 57 3.79 -7.40 -1.70
N ASN A 58 4.27 -7.24 -2.95
CA ASN A 58 3.44 -7.53 -4.12
C ASN A 58 2.96 -8.99 -4.13
N LEU A 59 3.85 -9.97 -3.87
CA LEU A 59 3.46 -11.38 -3.80
C LEU A 59 2.45 -11.65 -2.67
N SER A 60 2.64 -11.04 -1.50
CA SER A 60 1.69 -11.14 -0.39
C SER A 60 0.33 -10.51 -0.72
N ASN A 61 0.32 -9.38 -1.39
CA ASN A 61 -0.90 -8.70 -1.83
C ASN A 61 -1.65 -9.51 -2.88
N ILE A 62 -0.94 -10.08 -3.88
CA ILE A 62 -1.52 -11.00 -4.88
C ILE A 62 -2.18 -12.19 -4.20
N ASP A 63 -1.48 -12.84 -3.27
CA ASP A 63 -2.03 -13.95 -2.47
C ASP A 63 -3.28 -13.53 -1.68
N THR A 64 -3.22 -12.38 -1.01
CA THR A 64 -4.31 -11.87 -0.16
C THR A 64 -5.55 -11.55 -0.99
N ILE A 65 -5.39 -10.85 -2.11
CA ILE A 65 -6.51 -10.51 -2.99
C ILE A 65 -7.08 -11.78 -3.64
N SER A 66 -6.24 -12.70 -4.13
CA SER A 66 -6.74 -13.94 -4.73
C SER A 66 -7.49 -14.82 -3.73
N GLU A 67 -7.03 -14.90 -2.47
CA GLU A 67 -7.75 -15.58 -1.38
C GLU A 67 -9.10 -14.90 -1.10
N CYS A 68 -9.10 -13.55 -1.02
CA CYS A 68 -10.30 -12.78 -0.74
C CYS A 68 -11.36 -12.97 -1.85
N LEU A 69 -10.95 -12.91 -3.11
CA LEU A 69 -11.82 -13.13 -4.26
C LEU A 69 -12.39 -14.56 -4.29
N SER A 70 -11.56 -15.55 -4.01
CA SER A 70 -11.99 -16.96 -3.95
C SER A 70 -13.02 -17.23 -2.85
N ASN A 71 -12.89 -16.54 -1.70
CA ASN A 71 -13.83 -16.68 -0.58
C ASN A 71 -15.17 -15.95 -0.81
N ASN A 72 -15.22 -15.06 -1.80
CA ASN A 72 -16.38 -14.23 -2.11
C ASN A 72 -16.87 -14.57 -3.53
N SER A 73 -17.27 -15.81 -3.73
CA SER A 73 -17.60 -16.45 -5.02
C SER A 73 -18.75 -15.83 -5.83
N HIS A 74 -19.26 -14.67 -5.44
CA HIS A 74 -20.25 -13.90 -6.20
C HIS A 74 -19.65 -13.22 -7.44
N HIS A 75 -18.32 -13.31 -7.62
CA HIS A 75 -17.59 -12.64 -8.69
C HIS A 75 -17.00 -13.67 -9.66
N SER A 76 -17.81 -14.14 -10.59
CA SER A 76 -17.34 -15.04 -11.68
C SER A 76 -16.50 -14.31 -12.75
N PHE A 77 -16.58 -12.98 -12.81
CA PHE A 77 -15.77 -12.12 -13.66
C PHE A 77 -15.27 -10.95 -12.86
N ILE A 78 -13.93 -10.79 -12.73
CA ILE A 78 -13.35 -9.68 -12.02
C ILE A 78 -12.42 -8.93 -12.96
N LYS A 79 -12.82 -7.70 -13.25
CA LYS A 79 -12.00 -6.71 -13.89
C LYS A 79 -11.49 -5.75 -12.83
N GLY A 80 -10.18 -5.73 -12.61
CA GLY A 80 -9.55 -4.92 -11.58
C GLY A 80 -8.70 -3.79 -12.15
N VAL A 81 -8.50 -2.73 -11.38
CA VAL A 81 -7.55 -1.66 -11.68
C VAL A 81 -6.60 -1.46 -10.51
N ASP A 82 -5.32 -1.31 -10.81
CA ASP A 82 -4.27 -0.99 -9.84
C ASP A 82 -3.98 0.52 -9.92
N LEU A 83 -4.30 1.23 -8.84
CA LEU A 83 -4.16 2.68 -8.70
C LEU A 83 -2.80 2.97 -8.05
N GLY A 84 -1.90 3.65 -8.78
CA GLY A 84 -0.51 3.79 -8.36
C GLY A 84 0.28 2.50 -8.59
N ALA A 85 0.07 1.90 -9.77
CA ALA A 85 0.57 0.56 -10.11
C ALA A 85 2.10 0.46 -10.26
N GLY A 86 2.83 1.57 -10.12
CA GLY A 86 4.28 1.60 -10.30
C GLY A 86 4.70 0.99 -11.63
N TYR A 87 5.67 0.12 -11.63
CA TYR A 87 6.13 -0.58 -12.84
C TYR A 87 5.22 -1.73 -13.32
N GLY A 88 4.07 -1.95 -12.68
CA GLY A 88 3.07 -2.93 -13.11
C GLY A 88 3.29 -4.34 -12.56
N LEU A 89 4.06 -4.51 -11.48
CA LEU A 89 4.39 -5.81 -10.90
C LEU A 89 3.14 -6.55 -10.38
N PHE A 90 2.29 -5.85 -9.61
CA PHE A 90 1.04 -6.43 -9.11
C PHE A 90 0.09 -6.81 -10.25
N VAL A 91 -0.10 -5.92 -11.23
CA VAL A 91 -0.93 -6.18 -12.40
C VAL A 91 -0.45 -7.43 -13.14
N ARG A 92 0.86 -7.55 -13.41
CA ARG A 92 1.42 -8.74 -14.07
C ARG A 92 1.14 -10.00 -13.28
N GLY A 93 1.40 -9.99 -11.96
CA GLY A 93 1.17 -11.14 -11.10
C GLY A 93 -0.29 -11.57 -11.03
N MET A 94 -1.25 -10.63 -10.97
CA MET A 94 -2.69 -10.96 -11.01
C MET A 94 -3.08 -11.57 -12.36
N ARG A 95 -2.56 -11.06 -13.49
CA ARG A 95 -2.82 -11.62 -14.80
C ARG A 95 -2.20 -13.00 -14.96
N ASP A 96 -1.04 -13.28 -14.38
CA ASP A 96 -0.40 -14.60 -14.42
C ASP A 96 -1.20 -15.68 -13.69
N ILE A 97 -2.02 -15.30 -12.72
CA ILE A 97 -2.97 -16.22 -12.05
C ILE A 97 -4.39 -16.17 -12.65
N GLY A 98 -4.58 -15.50 -13.80
CA GLY A 98 -5.83 -15.50 -14.57
C GLY A 98 -6.86 -14.46 -14.12
N ILE A 99 -6.48 -13.44 -13.34
CA ILE A 99 -7.36 -12.34 -12.91
C ILE A 99 -7.07 -11.10 -13.77
N ASP A 100 -8.10 -10.54 -14.38
CA ASP A 100 -7.98 -9.47 -15.37
C ASP A 100 -7.77 -8.11 -14.71
N PHE A 101 -6.51 -7.73 -14.45
CA PHE A 101 -6.10 -6.45 -13.88
C PHE A 101 -5.49 -5.51 -14.90
N TYR A 102 -5.71 -4.21 -14.68
CA TYR A 102 -5.23 -3.12 -15.53
C TYR A 102 -4.40 -2.12 -14.73
N TRP A 103 -3.41 -1.55 -15.38
CA TRP A 103 -2.45 -0.61 -14.82
C TRP A 103 -2.96 0.84 -14.89
N SER A 104 -2.81 1.57 -13.80
CA SER A 104 -3.03 3.03 -13.76
C SER A 104 -2.04 3.67 -12.79
N ASP A 105 -1.13 4.48 -13.32
CA ASP A 105 -0.20 5.28 -12.54
C ASP A 105 0.02 6.64 -13.22
N LYS A 106 0.34 7.66 -12.43
CA LYS A 106 0.58 9.02 -12.93
C LYS A 106 2.06 9.32 -13.10
N TYR A 107 2.91 8.70 -12.28
CA TYR A 107 4.30 9.05 -12.14
C TYR A 107 5.25 7.98 -12.67
N SER A 108 4.78 6.76 -12.79
CA SER A 108 5.60 5.61 -13.19
C SER A 108 5.40 5.25 -14.65
N GLU A 109 6.40 4.61 -15.24
CA GLU A 109 6.30 3.96 -16.54
C GLU A 109 5.79 2.52 -16.36
N ASN A 110 4.83 2.11 -17.19
CA ASN A 110 4.38 0.71 -17.24
C ASN A 110 5.43 -0.17 -17.91
N LEU A 111 6.20 -0.92 -17.13
CA LEU A 111 7.25 -1.80 -17.65
C LEU A 111 6.79 -3.26 -17.80
N LEU A 112 6.01 -3.78 -16.85
CA LEU A 112 5.67 -5.20 -16.75
C LEU A 112 4.27 -5.56 -17.25
N ALA A 113 3.37 -4.56 -17.35
CA ALA A 113 1.99 -4.76 -17.75
C ALA A 113 1.63 -3.98 -19.03
N ARG A 114 2.58 -3.77 -19.93
CA ARG A 114 2.39 -3.03 -21.19
C ARG A 114 1.26 -3.65 -22.03
N GLY A 115 0.37 -2.80 -22.54
CA GLY A 115 -0.84 -3.21 -23.28
C GLY A 115 -2.04 -3.50 -22.37
N PHE A 116 -1.87 -3.35 -21.04
CA PHE A 116 -2.93 -3.50 -20.05
C PHE A 116 -3.14 -2.23 -19.22
N GLU A 117 -3.03 -1.08 -19.87
CA GLU A 117 -3.34 0.22 -19.27
C GLU A 117 -4.86 0.34 -19.07
N ALA A 118 -5.25 0.88 -17.91
CA ALA A 118 -6.65 1.04 -17.57
C ALA A 118 -7.30 2.18 -18.37
N ASN A 119 -8.35 1.87 -19.07
CA ASN A 119 -9.24 2.86 -19.67
C ASN A 119 -10.33 3.27 -18.68
N SER A 120 -10.89 4.47 -18.83
CA SER A 120 -12.10 4.88 -18.10
C SER A 120 -13.24 3.90 -18.37
N GLY A 121 -14.07 3.64 -17.36
CA GLY A 121 -15.21 2.76 -17.47
C GLY A 121 -15.34 1.80 -16.28
N GLU A 122 -16.15 0.77 -16.43
CA GLU A 122 -16.51 -0.12 -15.35
C GLU A 122 -15.39 -1.12 -15.03
N HIS A 123 -15.02 -1.13 -13.75
CA HIS A 123 -14.18 -2.14 -13.10
C HIS A 123 -14.91 -2.65 -11.87
N ASP A 124 -14.74 -3.90 -11.52
CA ASP A 124 -15.37 -4.46 -10.32
C ASP A 124 -14.67 -4.00 -9.06
N ILE A 125 -13.34 -4.01 -9.12
CA ILE A 125 -12.49 -3.67 -7.97
C ILE A 125 -11.34 -2.75 -8.37
N ALA A 126 -10.86 -1.99 -7.39
CA ALA A 126 -9.59 -1.28 -7.45
C ALA A 126 -8.66 -1.80 -6.35
N VAL A 127 -7.36 -1.64 -6.55
CA VAL A 127 -6.36 -1.73 -5.48
C VAL A 127 -5.55 -0.43 -5.43
N ALA A 128 -5.06 -0.07 -4.24
CA ALA A 128 -4.20 1.09 -4.00
C ALA A 128 -3.20 0.72 -2.89
N PHE A 129 -2.23 -0.14 -3.22
CA PHE A 129 -1.21 -0.59 -2.28
C PHE A 129 -0.04 0.36 -2.24
N GLU A 130 0.36 0.81 -1.03
CA GLU A 130 1.44 1.79 -0.83
C GLU A 130 1.15 3.09 -1.62
N VAL A 131 -0.06 3.64 -1.46
CA VAL A 131 -0.51 4.83 -2.19
C VAL A 131 -1.08 5.90 -1.25
N LEU A 132 -1.97 5.52 -0.32
CA LEU A 132 -2.74 6.51 0.45
C LEU A 132 -1.87 7.35 1.36
N GLU A 133 -0.79 6.80 1.90
CA GLU A 133 0.21 7.48 2.73
C GLU A 133 1.01 8.55 1.99
N HIS A 134 1.02 8.48 0.67
CA HIS A 134 1.73 9.41 -0.20
C HIS A 134 0.90 10.63 -0.63
N LEU A 135 -0.39 10.64 -0.30
CA LEU A 135 -1.34 11.62 -0.80
C LEU A 135 -1.69 12.67 0.26
N SER A 136 -1.66 13.94 -0.12
CA SER A 136 -2.15 15.03 0.73
C SER A 136 -3.68 14.97 0.91
N ASN A 137 -4.40 14.46 -0.08
CA ASN A 137 -5.86 14.32 -0.11
C ASN A 137 -6.27 12.93 -0.61
N PRO A 138 -6.14 11.86 0.21
CA PRO A 138 -6.47 10.50 -0.19
C PRO A 138 -7.97 10.30 -0.50
N VAL A 139 -8.88 11.05 0.13
CA VAL A 139 -10.33 10.98 -0.18
C VAL A 139 -10.60 11.47 -1.59
N ASP A 140 -10.08 12.65 -1.96
CA ASP A 140 -10.27 13.23 -3.29
C ASP A 140 -9.71 12.30 -4.37
N PHE A 141 -8.52 11.73 -4.14
CA PHE A 141 -7.93 10.74 -5.04
C PHE A 141 -8.84 9.52 -5.26
N LEU A 142 -9.43 8.98 -4.19
CA LEU A 142 -10.33 7.83 -4.29
C LEU A 142 -11.66 8.19 -4.96
N GLN A 143 -12.20 9.39 -4.72
CA GLN A 143 -13.41 9.88 -5.39
C GLN A 143 -13.19 10.08 -6.89
N ASP A 144 -12.07 10.70 -7.29
CA ASP A 144 -11.68 10.88 -8.69
C ASP A 144 -11.46 9.53 -9.37
N SER A 145 -10.76 8.61 -8.69
CA SER A 145 -10.55 7.25 -9.18
C SER A 145 -11.87 6.49 -9.35
N TYR A 146 -12.78 6.60 -8.38
CA TYR A 146 -14.11 6.02 -8.46
C TYR A 146 -14.91 6.61 -9.65
N SER A 147 -14.85 7.90 -9.82
CA SER A 147 -15.56 8.58 -10.95
C SER A 147 -15.04 8.11 -12.30
N LYS A 148 -13.72 7.83 -12.40
CA LYS A 148 -13.07 7.39 -13.63
C LYS A 148 -13.28 5.89 -13.90
N PHE A 149 -13.17 5.04 -12.90
CA PHE A 149 -13.11 3.57 -13.04
C PHE A 149 -14.35 2.84 -12.51
N ARG A 150 -15.25 3.51 -11.78
CA ARG A 150 -16.58 3.01 -11.33
C ARG A 150 -16.57 1.68 -10.55
N PHE A 151 -15.49 1.40 -9.81
CA PHE A 151 -15.37 0.22 -8.98
C PHE A 151 -16.30 0.29 -7.76
N HIS A 152 -16.76 -0.85 -7.25
CA HIS A 152 -17.54 -0.92 -6.01
C HIS A 152 -16.71 -1.25 -4.76
N THR A 153 -15.46 -1.67 -4.93
CA THR A 153 -14.54 -2.00 -3.86
C THR A 153 -13.12 -1.51 -4.20
N CYS A 154 -12.46 -0.89 -3.23
CA CYS A 154 -11.04 -0.54 -3.32
C CYS A 154 -10.29 -1.20 -2.16
N PHE A 155 -9.39 -2.13 -2.45
CA PHE A 155 -8.44 -2.67 -1.49
C PHE A 155 -7.23 -1.76 -1.39
N PHE A 156 -6.69 -1.59 -0.18
CA PHE A 156 -5.53 -0.74 0.04
C PHE A 156 -4.71 -1.23 1.23
N SER A 157 -3.43 -0.82 1.30
CA SER A 157 -2.59 -1.00 2.48
C SER A 157 -2.60 0.25 3.36
N ALA A 158 -2.54 0.07 4.68
CA ALA A 158 -2.32 1.16 5.63
C ALA A 158 -1.79 0.61 6.96
N SER A 159 -0.63 1.09 7.40
CA SER A 159 -0.16 0.88 8.77
C SER A 159 -0.84 1.87 9.69
N CYS A 160 -1.80 1.38 10.50
CA CYS A 160 -2.57 2.23 11.40
C CYS A 160 -1.84 2.44 12.73
N PHE A 161 -1.79 3.69 13.20
CA PHE A 161 -1.30 4.01 14.53
C PHE A 161 -2.40 3.89 15.60
N ASP A 162 -1.97 3.70 16.86
CA ASP A 162 -2.83 3.74 18.03
C ASP A 162 -3.02 5.19 18.49
N GLU A 163 -4.27 5.64 18.61
CA GLU A 163 -4.60 7.00 19.05
C GLU A 163 -4.41 7.24 20.56
N GLN A 164 -4.33 6.18 21.35
CA GLN A 164 -4.01 6.27 22.78
C GLN A 164 -2.51 6.51 22.99
N ASN A 165 -1.68 5.97 22.07
CA ASN A 165 -0.24 6.09 22.07
C ASN A 165 0.20 6.59 20.70
N LEU A 166 0.14 7.92 20.48
CA LEU A 166 0.56 8.49 19.20
C LEU A 166 2.02 8.13 18.91
N PRO A 167 2.34 7.80 17.66
CA PRO A 167 3.70 7.43 17.30
C PRO A 167 4.68 8.58 17.54
N ASP A 168 5.84 8.24 18.04
CA ASP A 168 6.99 9.14 18.12
C ASP A 168 7.85 9.05 16.84
N THR A 169 8.94 9.82 16.81
CA THR A 169 9.82 9.92 15.64
C THR A 169 10.55 8.61 15.30
N ASP A 170 10.51 7.58 16.15
CA ASP A 170 11.13 6.28 15.90
C ASP A 170 10.20 5.32 15.14
N TRP A 171 8.95 5.71 14.91
CA TRP A 171 8.05 4.88 14.14
C TRP A 171 8.52 4.77 12.68
N TRP A 172 8.88 3.55 12.29
CA TRP A 172 9.49 3.25 11.00
C TRP A 172 8.68 3.71 9.78
N TYR A 173 7.34 3.79 9.96
CA TYR A 173 6.41 4.13 8.86
C TYR A 173 6.47 5.61 8.46
N PHE A 174 7.08 6.48 9.27
CA PHE A 174 7.33 7.86 8.85
C PHE A 174 8.29 7.95 7.66
N ALA A 175 9.20 7.00 7.51
CA ALA A 175 10.10 6.86 6.36
C ALA A 175 10.79 8.18 5.96
N PHE A 176 11.32 8.90 6.95
CA PHE A 176 11.87 10.25 6.78
C PHE A 176 12.95 10.35 5.69
N GLU A 177 13.76 9.30 5.54
CA GLU A 177 14.82 9.24 4.53
C GLU A 177 14.28 9.21 3.10
N GLY A 178 13.11 8.62 2.88
CA GLY A 178 12.44 8.57 1.57
C GLY A 178 11.59 9.80 1.29
N GLY A 179 11.05 10.43 2.34
CA GLY A 179 10.25 11.64 2.25
C GLY A 179 8.90 11.51 1.52
N GLN A 180 8.50 10.29 1.16
CA GLN A 180 7.30 10.03 0.38
C GLN A 180 6.04 9.93 1.25
N HIS A 181 6.17 9.46 2.51
CA HIS A 181 5.05 9.32 3.43
C HIS A 181 4.70 10.65 4.08
N ILE A 182 3.51 11.14 3.80
CA ILE A 182 3.02 12.44 4.29
C ILE A 182 1.65 12.35 4.97
N SER A 183 1.03 11.17 4.96
CA SER A 183 -0.32 10.91 5.47
C SER A 183 -0.34 9.61 6.28
N PHE A 184 -0.85 9.67 7.51
CA PHE A 184 -0.83 8.55 8.43
C PHE A 184 -2.19 8.42 9.12
N PHE A 185 -2.68 7.19 9.20
CA PHE A 185 -4.07 6.92 9.55
C PHE A 185 -4.17 6.16 10.86
N SER A 186 -5.09 6.58 11.72
CA SER A 186 -5.65 5.67 12.71
C SER A 186 -6.81 4.87 12.07
N ARG A 187 -7.28 3.83 12.73
CA ARG A 187 -8.48 3.12 12.29
C ARG A 187 -9.70 4.06 12.19
N ARG A 188 -9.80 5.07 13.05
CA ARG A 188 -10.88 6.06 13.00
C ARG A 188 -10.77 6.94 11.77
N ALA A 189 -9.56 7.32 11.34
CA ALA A 189 -9.37 8.04 10.09
C ALA A 189 -9.86 7.23 8.89
N LEU A 190 -9.56 5.92 8.85
CA LEU A 190 -10.08 5.04 7.79
C LEU A 190 -11.61 4.91 7.82
N LEU A 191 -12.22 4.83 9.00
CA LEU A 191 -13.69 4.82 9.14
C LEU A 191 -14.29 6.14 8.63
N TRP A 192 -13.69 7.28 9.01
CA TRP A 192 -14.13 8.58 8.51
C TRP A 192 -13.98 8.68 6.97
N MET A 193 -12.89 8.18 6.39
CA MET A 193 -12.73 8.12 4.93
C MET A 193 -13.82 7.26 4.27
N ALA A 194 -14.14 6.11 4.85
CA ALA A 194 -15.21 5.25 4.37
C ALA A 194 -16.56 5.98 4.31
N GLU A 195 -16.89 6.76 5.35
CA GLU A 195 -18.09 7.61 5.39
C GLU A 195 -18.09 8.66 4.26
N GLN A 196 -16.93 9.34 4.02
CA GLN A 196 -16.83 10.33 2.94
C GLN A 196 -16.98 9.71 1.54
N LEU A 197 -16.65 8.42 1.40
CA LEU A 197 -16.76 7.65 0.16
C LEU A 197 -18.14 6.97 0.00
N GLU A 198 -19.02 7.08 0.99
CA GLU A 198 -20.28 6.32 1.06
C GLU A 198 -20.07 4.80 0.94
N MET A 199 -18.99 4.31 1.57
CA MET A 199 -18.57 2.92 1.59
C MET A 199 -18.41 2.43 3.03
N ARG A 200 -18.24 1.10 3.21
CA ARG A 200 -17.88 0.49 4.49
C ARG A 200 -16.40 0.15 4.50
N LEU A 201 -15.79 0.26 5.69
CA LEU A 201 -14.43 -0.20 5.92
C LEU A 201 -14.42 -1.68 6.31
N TRP A 202 -13.65 -2.48 5.60
CA TRP A 202 -13.39 -3.89 5.90
C TRP A 202 -11.92 -4.10 6.22
N HIS A 203 -11.62 -4.83 7.29
CA HIS A 203 -10.28 -5.33 7.55
C HIS A 203 -10.14 -6.70 6.88
N ILE A 204 -9.22 -6.84 5.96
CA ILE A 204 -9.03 -8.05 5.16
C ILE A 204 -8.01 -8.97 5.81
N LYS A 205 -6.75 -8.52 5.96
CA LYS A 205 -5.65 -9.30 6.53
C LYS A 205 -4.42 -8.41 6.75
N GLY A 206 -3.80 -8.49 7.94
CA GLY A 206 -2.62 -7.65 8.25
C GLY A 206 -2.93 -6.17 8.07
N ASP A 207 -2.14 -5.47 7.26
CA ASP A 207 -2.33 -4.06 6.94
C ASP A 207 -3.22 -3.83 5.70
N VAL A 208 -3.86 -4.88 5.18
CA VAL A 208 -4.77 -4.77 4.03
C VAL A 208 -6.20 -4.53 4.50
N PHE A 209 -6.80 -3.48 3.97
CA PHE A 209 -8.18 -3.07 4.19
C PHE A 209 -8.92 -2.94 2.86
N ALA A 210 -10.25 -2.76 2.93
CA ALA A 210 -11.05 -2.40 1.77
C ALA A 210 -12.11 -1.36 2.14
N PHE A 211 -12.29 -0.36 1.26
CA PHE A 211 -13.51 0.42 1.18
C PHE A 211 -14.45 -0.26 0.20
N SER A 212 -15.67 -0.57 0.62
CA SER A 212 -16.59 -1.31 -0.26
C SER A 212 -18.05 -0.99 0.01
N LYS A 213 -18.84 -0.99 -1.07
CA LYS A 213 -20.30 -1.01 -1.03
C LYS A 213 -20.85 -2.42 -0.81
N LEU A 214 -20.01 -3.44 -0.98
CA LEU A 214 -20.34 -4.86 -0.82
C LEU A 214 -19.83 -5.40 0.51
N GLU A 215 -20.37 -6.52 0.93
CA GLU A 215 -19.88 -7.27 2.08
C GLU A 215 -18.72 -8.19 1.65
N TRP A 216 -17.63 -8.17 2.44
CA TRP A 216 -16.46 -9.00 2.19
C TRP A 216 -16.18 -9.94 3.35
N LYS A 217 -15.93 -11.20 3.04
CA LYS A 217 -15.42 -12.16 4.02
C LYS A 217 -13.90 -12.04 4.07
N PRO A 218 -13.30 -11.99 5.28
CA PRO A 218 -11.84 -11.96 5.43
C PRO A 218 -11.16 -13.13 4.72
N ALA A 219 -9.90 -12.91 4.33
CA ALA A 219 -9.09 -13.94 3.65
C ALA A 219 -8.72 -15.15 4.53
N ASP A 220 -9.02 -15.12 5.82
CA ASP A 220 -8.69 -16.18 6.79
C ASP A 220 -9.64 -17.38 6.73
N ASN A 221 -9.72 -18.09 5.61
CA ASN A 221 -10.46 -19.35 5.55
C ASN A 221 -9.50 -20.53 5.83
N ILE A 222 -9.84 -21.31 6.88
CA ILE A 222 -9.09 -22.49 7.33
C ILE A 222 -8.97 -23.54 6.21
N GLN A 223 -9.97 -23.65 5.33
CA GLN A 223 -9.95 -24.61 4.21
C GLN A 223 -8.89 -24.25 3.17
N VAL A 224 -8.75 -22.97 2.82
CA VAL A 224 -7.72 -22.50 1.86
C VAL A 224 -6.31 -22.71 2.44
N LYS A 225 -6.12 -22.43 3.74
CA LYS A 225 -4.86 -22.72 4.45
C LYS A 225 -4.52 -24.23 4.40
N LEU A 226 -5.52 -25.10 4.52
CA LEU A 226 -5.34 -26.55 4.48
C LEU A 226 -4.95 -27.02 3.06
N TRP A 227 -5.66 -26.56 2.01
CA TRP A 227 -5.35 -26.86 0.62
C TRP A 227 -3.98 -26.34 0.21
N ARG A 228 -3.60 -25.14 0.64
CA ARG A 228 -2.27 -24.57 0.38
C ARG A 228 -1.17 -25.37 1.08
N ARG A 229 -1.40 -25.84 2.34
CA ARG A 229 -0.48 -26.75 3.03
C ARG A 229 -0.36 -28.09 2.32
N ILE A 230 -1.46 -28.67 1.83
CA ILE A 230 -1.47 -29.92 1.07
C ILE A 230 -0.73 -29.73 -0.26
N ARG A 231 -1.05 -28.69 -1.04
CA ARG A 231 -0.37 -28.37 -2.31
C ARG A 231 1.12 -28.14 -2.11
N ASN A 232 1.53 -27.40 -1.09
CA ASN A 232 2.94 -27.18 -0.78
C ASN A 232 3.62 -28.45 -0.28
N ARG A 233 2.91 -29.35 0.40
CA ARG A 233 3.44 -30.64 0.86
C ARG A 233 3.59 -31.62 -0.30
N VAL A 234 2.62 -31.70 -1.20
CA VAL A 234 2.66 -32.51 -2.41
C VAL A 234 3.71 -31.98 -3.39
N GLY A 235 3.78 -30.67 -3.59
CA GLY A 235 4.82 -30.03 -4.40
C GLY A 235 6.23 -30.27 -3.83
N ARG A 236 6.42 -30.27 -2.50
CA ARG A 236 7.69 -30.65 -1.86
C ARG A 236 8.03 -32.13 -1.98
N MET A 237 7.04 -33.00 -2.16
CA MET A 237 7.25 -34.44 -2.38
C MET A 237 7.70 -34.77 -3.82
N LEU A 238 7.32 -33.94 -4.78
CA LEU A 238 7.57 -34.14 -6.21
C LEU A 238 8.77 -33.34 -6.75
N LEU A 239 9.29 -32.40 -5.97
CA LEU A 239 10.50 -31.65 -6.32
C LEU A 239 11.68 -32.14 -5.47
N PRO A 240 12.90 -32.26 -6.05
CA PRO A 240 14.09 -32.57 -5.27
C PRO A 240 14.19 -31.56 -4.13
N GLN A 241 14.61 -32.03 -2.93
CA GLN A 241 14.72 -31.22 -1.72
C GLN A 241 15.46 -29.91 -2.06
N GLN A 242 14.74 -28.82 -2.10
CA GLN A 242 15.39 -27.51 -2.18
C GLN A 242 16.19 -27.30 -0.89
N PRO A 243 17.39 -26.73 -0.99
CA PRO A 243 18.16 -26.37 0.19
C PRO A 243 17.28 -25.50 1.10
N THR A 244 17.40 -25.71 2.39
CA THR A 244 16.67 -24.95 3.43
C THR A 244 16.56 -23.50 3.00
N LEU A 245 15.33 -23.03 2.79
CA LEU A 245 15.06 -21.64 2.41
C LEU A 245 15.77 -20.75 3.42
N ARG A 246 16.80 -20.05 2.98
CA ARG A 246 17.46 -19.03 3.78
C ARG A 246 16.44 -17.96 4.15
N GLU A 247 16.65 -17.35 5.30
CA GLU A 247 15.83 -16.20 5.71
C GLU A 247 15.89 -15.10 4.67
N ALA A 248 14.76 -14.44 4.40
CA ALA A 248 14.69 -13.35 3.43
C ALA A 248 15.60 -12.19 3.85
N LEU A 249 16.44 -11.72 2.93
CA LEU A 249 17.39 -10.64 3.19
C LEU A 249 16.75 -9.24 3.20
N THR A 250 15.45 -9.13 2.94
CA THR A 250 14.72 -7.87 2.79
C THR A 250 15.03 -6.85 3.89
N TRP A 251 14.93 -7.28 5.16
CA TRP A 251 15.20 -6.39 6.28
C TRP A 251 16.69 -6.06 6.44
N SER A 252 17.56 -7.04 6.29
CA SER A 252 19.00 -6.82 6.36
C SER A 252 19.52 -5.92 5.25
N ASP A 253 18.95 -6.03 4.04
CA ASP A 253 19.29 -5.17 2.90
C ASP A 253 18.78 -3.74 3.09
N HIS A 254 17.56 -3.58 3.64
CA HIS A 254 17.05 -2.26 4.01
C HIS A 254 18.00 -1.55 4.99
N ILE A 255 18.42 -2.22 6.06
CA ILE A 255 19.35 -1.66 7.05
C ILE A 255 20.69 -1.28 6.40
N LYS A 256 21.28 -2.14 5.57
CA LYS A 256 22.54 -1.85 4.88
C LYS A 256 22.45 -0.61 3.98
N ILE A 257 21.38 -0.51 3.18
CA ILE A 257 21.17 0.65 2.28
C ILE A 257 20.98 1.92 3.10
N ARG A 258 20.13 1.88 4.10
CA ARG A 258 19.88 3.01 5.00
C ARG A 258 21.16 3.49 5.68
N ASP A 259 21.97 2.57 6.24
CA ASP A 259 23.21 2.91 6.94
C ASP A 259 24.28 3.44 5.97
N LYS A 260 24.35 2.91 4.74
CA LYS A 260 25.18 3.48 3.68
C LYS A 260 24.78 4.92 3.36
N LEU A 261 23.49 5.18 3.14
CA LEU A 261 22.97 6.52 2.89
C LEU A 261 23.22 7.49 4.06
N ARG A 262 23.22 7.00 5.30
CA ARG A 262 23.57 7.80 6.50
C ARG A 262 25.05 8.14 6.58
N ASN A 263 25.93 7.23 6.18
CA ASN A 263 27.39 7.40 6.25
C ASN A 263 27.93 8.26 5.11
N ASP A 264 27.40 8.15 3.90
CA ASP A 264 27.82 8.94 2.74
C ASP A 264 27.55 10.45 2.93
N SER A 265 26.67 10.82 3.87
CA SER A 265 26.40 12.22 4.24
C SER A 265 27.23 12.74 5.42
N GLY A 266 27.98 11.88 6.11
CA GLY A 266 28.88 12.27 7.21
C GLY A 266 30.27 12.74 6.74
N GLY A 267 30.56 12.71 5.44
CA GLY A 267 31.86 13.08 4.86
C GLY A 267 31.96 14.50 4.28
N ALA A 268 30.92 15.32 4.46
CA ALA A 268 30.94 16.73 4.04
C ALA A 268 30.90 17.62 5.30
N VAL A 269 32.05 17.76 5.95
CA VAL A 269 32.37 18.87 6.88
C VAL A 269 33.60 19.59 6.32
#